data_5fca7375194c9292e184f8cecba63735
#
_entry.id   5fca7375194c9292e184f8cecba63735
#
_cell.length_a   1.000
_cell.length_b   1.000
_cell.length_c   1.000
_cell.angle_alpha   90.00
_cell.angle_beta   90.00
_cell.angle_gamma   90.00
#
_symmetry.space_group_name_H-M   'P 1'
#
loop_
_entity.id
_entity.type
_entity.pdbx_description
1 polymer ?
#
loop_
_entity_poly.entity_id
_entity_poly.type
_entity_poly.pdbx_seq_one_letter_code
_entity_poly.pdbx_strand_id
1 'polypeptide(L)'
;NTTTTAPHGIHCGHCHNVHATLSEVKACSQSTHQAIFVASATLQASAALPSKPMATAKVTVPDSKYALRDLAGASNAVTFFEVKTPSKGKWAGFTFVTRLVGHPGSFVQYPVKGAAKAIVLQKIAEDPKAAAFLFADEFSVCARCLSPLTDDHSRAMGLGPTCAEAFA
;
A
#
# COMPACT_ATOMS: atom_id res chain seq x y z
N ASN A 1 10.58 24.25 58.61
CA ASN A 1 10.99 24.26 57.18
C ASN A 1 10.55 22.96 56.53
N THR A 2 9.34 22.93 56.03
CA THR A 2 8.83 21.82 55.22
C THR A 2 9.11 22.05 53.77
N THR A 3 10.10 21.34 53.23
CA THR A 3 10.44 21.36 51.80
C THR A 3 9.41 20.47 51.09
N THR A 4 8.43 21.06 50.44
CA THR A 4 7.51 20.35 49.56
C THR A 4 8.24 20.05 48.26
N THR A 5 8.74 18.83 48.12
CA THR A 5 9.26 18.32 46.86
C THR A 5 8.07 18.01 45.95
N ALA A 6 7.88 18.78 44.89
CA ALA A 6 6.90 18.48 43.86
C ALA A 6 7.28 17.14 43.19
N PRO A 7 6.32 16.22 42.97
CA PRO A 7 6.61 14.95 42.31
C PRO A 7 6.90 15.20 40.83
N HIS A 8 8.15 15.15 40.45
CA HIS A 8 8.55 15.10 39.05
C HIS A 8 8.21 13.70 38.51
N GLY A 9 6.99 13.52 38.01
CA GLY A 9 6.59 12.28 37.34
C GLY A 9 7.11 12.21 35.91
N ILE A 10 7.29 10.98 35.42
CA ILE A 10 7.73 10.69 34.05
C ILE A 10 6.52 10.62 33.14
N HIS A 11 6.42 11.50 32.15
CA HIS A 11 5.36 11.44 31.14
C HIS A 11 5.52 10.18 30.27
N CYS A 12 4.47 9.35 30.24
CA CYS A 12 4.43 8.16 29.43
C CYS A 12 3.90 8.49 28.02
N GLY A 13 4.73 8.29 27.01
CA GLY A 13 4.31 8.48 25.61
C GLY A 13 3.25 7.48 25.12
N HIS A 14 2.94 6.45 25.93
CA HIS A 14 2.00 5.40 25.55
C HIS A 14 0.58 5.65 26.06
N CYS A 15 0.42 5.97 27.35
CA CYS A 15 -0.89 6.23 27.96
C CYS A 15 -1.17 7.73 28.21
N HIS A 16 -0.23 8.59 27.88
CA HIS A 16 -0.26 10.06 28.11
C HIS A 16 -0.39 10.49 29.58
N ASN A 17 -0.27 9.56 30.52
CA ASN A 17 -0.30 9.83 31.96
C ASN A 17 1.12 9.99 32.53
N VAL A 18 1.20 10.50 33.76
CA VAL A 18 2.44 10.67 34.51
C VAL A 18 2.63 9.49 35.45
N HIS A 19 3.78 8.83 35.38
CA HIS A 19 4.18 7.74 36.28
C HIS A 19 5.25 8.20 37.24
N ALA A 20 5.25 7.68 38.45
CA ALA A 20 6.23 8.05 39.46
C ALA A 20 7.62 7.47 39.16
N THR A 21 7.70 6.30 38.49
CA THR A 21 8.96 5.60 38.24
C THR A 21 9.07 5.09 36.79
N LEU A 22 10.32 4.85 36.37
CA LEU A 22 10.62 4.27 35.04
C LEU A 22 10.09 2.84 34.93
N SER A 23 10.00 2.13 36.04
CA SER A 23 9.46 0.76 36.10
C SER A 23 7.97 0.73 35.77
N GLU A 24 7.21 1.74 36.23
CA GLU A 24 5.79 1.88 35.95
C GLU A 24 5.53 2.24 34.48
N VAL A 25 6.39 3.05 33.85
CA VAL A 25 6.33 3.34 32.41
C VAL A 25 6.56 2.07 31.60
N LYS A 26 7.52 1.23 31.98
CA LYS A 26 7.78 -0.06 31.33
C LYS A 26 6.61 -1.04 31.51
N ALA A 27 6.05 -1.13 32.71
CA ALA A 27 4.88 -1.97 32.98
C ALA A 27 3.64 -1.53 32.20
N CYS A 28 3.43 -0.23 32.07
CA CYS A 28 2.35 0.34 31.26
C CYS A 28 2.46 -0.06 29.78
N SER A 29 3.64 0.00 29.21
CA SER A 29 3.93 -0.45 27.84
C SER A 29 3.68 -1.95 27.65
N GLN A 30 4.10 -2.78 28.61
CA GLN A 30 3.93 -4.24 28.55
C GLN A 30 2.48 -4.68 28.75
N SER A 31 1.73 -4.00 29.63
CA SER A 31 0.32 -4.31 29.89
C SER A 31 -0.54 -4.13 28.65
N THR A 32 -0.27 -3.10 27.85
CA THR A 32 -1.03 -2.85 26.61
C THR A 32 -0.68 -3.87 25.53
N HIS A 33 0.59 -4.32 25.45
CA HIS A 33 0.98 -5.40 24.56
C HIS A 33 0.28 -6.72 24.91
N GLN A 34 0.13 -7.05 26.20
CA GLN A 34 -0.59 -8.24 26.62
C GLN A 34 -2.10 -8.14 26.33
N ALA A 35 -2.71 -6.99 26.55
CA ALA A 35 -4.12 -6.79 26.23
C ALA A 35 -4.42 -6.93 24.73
N ILE A 36 -3.57 -6.41 23.86
CA ILE A 36 -3.67 -6.59 22.42
C ILE A 36 -3.49 -8.06 22.01
N PHE A 37 -2.57 -8.78 22.66
CA PHE A 37 -2.32 -10.21 22.36
C PHE A 37 -3.50 -11.09 22.79
N VAL A 38 -4.12 -10.83 23.94
CA VAL A 38 -5.28 -11.59 24.42
C VAL A 38 -6.54 -11.27 23.60
N ALA A 39 -6.74 -10.00 23.21
CA ALA A 39 -7.84 -9.61 22.32
C ALA A 39 -7.71 -10.22 20.93
N SER A 40 -6.48 -10.33 20.38
CA SER A 40 -6.23 -10.99 19.10
C SER A 40 -6.46 -12.50 19.17
N ALA A 41 -6.17 -13.15 20.30
CA ALA A 41 -6.40 -14.59 20.48
C ALA A 41 -7.89 -14.96 20.57
N THR A 42 -8.73 -14.06 21.08
CA THR A 42 -10.17 -14.32 21.24
C THR A 42 -10.96 -14.05 19.95
N LEU A 43 -10.44 -13.22 19.02
CA LEU A 43 -11.03 -12.96 17.71
C LEU A 43 -10.65 -14.01 16.65
N GLN A 44 -9.69 -14.88 16.92
CA GLN A 44 -9.26 -15.94 16.00
C GLN A 44 -10.14 -17.20 16.03
N ALA A 45 -11.14 -17.28 16.89
CA ALA A 45 -12.00 -18.45 17.01
C ALA A 45 -13.28 -18.41 16.14
N SER A 46 -13.47 -17.43 15.24
CA SER A 46 -14.70 -17.34 14.44
C SER A 46 -14.54 -16.84 13.00
N ALA A 47 -13.43 -17.17 12.35
CA ALA A 47 -13.35 -17.09 10.90
C ALA A 47 -12.47 -18.23 10.40
N ALA A 48 -13.06 -19.40 10.19
CA ALA A 48 -12.49 -20.42 9.34
C ALA A 48 -12.35 -19.83 7.94
N LEU A 49 -11.16 -19.31 7.63
CA LEU A 49 -10.75 -19.02 6.27
C LEU A 49 -10.86 -20.32 5.49
N PRO A 50 -11.56 -20.37 4.36
CA PRO A 50 -11.56 -21.53 3.51
C PRO A 50 -10.13 -21.73 3.00
N SER A 51 -9.44 -22.71 3.58
CA SER A 51 -8.15 -23.19 3.15
C SER A 51 -8.32 -24.01 1.86
N LYS A 52 -8.60 -23.32 0.76
CA LYS A 52 -8.39 -23.86 -0.56
C LYS A 52 -7.62 -22.81 -1.35
N PRO A 53 -6.42 -23.11 -1.87
CA PRO A 53 -5.83 -22.22 -2.86
C PRO A 53 -6.78 -22.28 -4.04
N MET A 54 -7.63 -21.26 -4.17
CA MET A 54 -8.33 -21.01 -5.41
C MET A 54 -7.25 -20.91 -6.47
N ALA A 55 -7.30 -21.82 -7.43
CA ALA A 55 -6.45 -21.77 -8.61
C ALA A 55 -6.55 -20.33 -9.13
N THR A 56 -5.49 -19.57 -8.95
CA THR A 56 -5.41 -18.18 -9.38
C THR A 56 -5.47 -18.22 -10.90
N ALA A 57 -6.65 -18.01 -11.44
CA ALA A 57 -6.77 -17.67 -12.85
C ALA A 57 -5.72 -16.59 -13.12
N LYS A 58 -4.90 -16.82 -14.14
CA LYS A 58 -3.79 -15.90 -14.47
C LYS A 58 -4.41 -14.54 -14.81
N VAL A 59 -4.47 -13.67 -13.82
CA VAL A 59 -4.98 -12.32 -13.99
C VAL A 59 -4.00 -11.58 -14.89
N THR A 60 -4.43 -11.23 -16.09
CA THR A 60 -3.65 -10.45 -17.05
C THR A 60 -4.05 -8.98 -16.92
N VAL A 61 -3.08 -8.13 -16.66
CA VAL A 61 -3.24 -6.68 -16.53
C VAL A 61 -2.28 -6.04 -17.53
N PRO A 62 -2.69 -5.00 -18.27
CA PRO A 62 -1.79 -4.27 -19.18
C PRO A 62 -0.56 -3.72 -18.48
N ASP A 63 0.55 -3.63 -19.22
CA ASP A 63 1.79 -3.03 -18.71
C ASP A 63 1.62 -1.52 -18.57
N SER A 64 1.55 -1.04 -17.33
CA SER A 64 1.35 0.38 -17.01
C SER A 64 1.69 0.66 -15.54
N LYS A 65 1.50 1.92 -15.15
CA LYS A 65 1.50 2.35 -13.76
C LYS A 65 0.06 2.60 -13.31
N TYR A 66 -0.20 2.27 -12.08
CA TYR A 66 -1.54 2.24 -11.50
C TYR A 66 -1.54 2.89 -10.13
N ALA A 67 -2.63 3.50 -9.76
CA ALA A 67 -2.89 3.94 -8.40
C ALA A 67 -4.11 3.21 -7.84
N LEU A 68 -4.02 2.78 -6.59
CA LEU A 68 -5.12 2.16 -5.87
C LEU A 68 -5.40 2.96 -4.60
N ARG A 69 -6.70 3.21 -4.33
CA ARG A 69 -7.17 3.81 -3.08
C ARG A 69 -7.46 2.72 -2.05
N ASP A 70 -7.36 3.09 -0.79
CA ASP A 70 -7.82 2.29 0.35
C ASP A 70 -7.35 0.82 0.34
N LEU A 71 -6.11 0.60 -0.10
CA LEU A 71 -5.53 -0.74 -0.08
C LEU A 71 -5.30 -1.18 1.36
N ALA A 72 -5.90 -2.30 1.76
CA ALA A 72 -5.78 -2.84 3.10
C ALA A 72 -4.30 -3.02 3.51
N GLY A 73 -3.91 -2.42 4.64
CA GLY A 73 -2.53 -2.43 5.13
C GLY A 73 -1.61 -1.37 4.53
N ALA A 74 -2.11 -0.49 3.65
CA ALA A 74 -1.36 0.65 3.16
C ALA A 74 -1.41 1.81 4.17
N SER A 75 -0.28 2.51 4.35
CA SER A 75 -0.19 3.69 5.22
C SER A 75 -0.77 4.95 4.58
N ASN A 76 -0.93 4.96 3.26
CA ASN A 76 -1.38 6.10 2.48
C ASN A 76 -2.74 5.81 1.84
N ALA A 77 -3.58 6.84 1.72
CA ALA A 77 -4.88 6.75 1.04
C ALA A 77 -4.75 6.29 -0.42
N VAL A 78 -3.67 6.66 -1.09
CA VAL A 78 -3.34 6.25 -2.47
C VAL A 78 -1.98 5.56 -2.48
N THR A 79 -1.89 4.43 -3.16
CA THR A 79 -0.64 3.66 -3.32
C THR A 79 -0.39 3.41 -4.80
N PHE A 80 0.84 3.63 -5.24
CA PHE A 80 1.23 3.54 -6.65
C PHE A 80 1.96 2.23 -6.94
N PHE A 81 1.66 1.66 -8.10
CA PHE A 81 2.24 0.40 -8.56
C PHE A 81 2.64 0.49 -10.03
N GLU A 82 3.67 -0.26 -10.40
CA GLU A 82 4.02 -0.54 -11.78
C GLU A 82 3.81 -2.03 -12.05
N VAL A 83 3.11 -2.35 -13.12
CA VAL A 83 2.95 -3.72 -13.63
C VAL A 83 3.71 -3.83 -14.93
N LYS A 84 4.58 -4.84 -15.03
CA LYS A 84 5.35 -5.17 -16.23
C LYS A 84 5.35 -6.65 -16.49
N THR A 85 5.07 -7.02 -17.75
CA THR A 85 5.15 -8.40 -18.24
C THR A 85 6.07 -8.44 -19.46
N PRO A 86 7.41 -8.67 -19.27
CA PRO A 86 8.35 -8.73 -20.38
C PRO A 86 7.89 -9.75 -21.42
N SER A 87 7.99 -9.38 -22.71
CA SER A 87 7.67 -10.26 -23.83
C SER A 87 8.89 -11.07 -24.31
N LYS A 88 10.10 -10.69 -23.87
CA LYS A 88 11.37 -11.31 -24.31
C LYS A 88 12.28 -11.60 -23.11
N GLY A 89 13.24 -12.53 -23.33
CA GLY A 89 14.26 -12.86 -22.35
C GLY A 89 13.82 -13.92 -21.34
N LYS A 90 14.68 -14.17 -20.33
CA LYS A 90 14.51 -15.20 -19.29
C LYS A 90 13.18 -15.08 -18.52
N TRP A 91 12.63 -13.89 -18.42
CA TRP A 91 11.42 -13.59 -17.65
C TRP A 91 10.20 -13.31 -18.52
N ALA A 92 10.23 -13.72 -19.80
CA ALA A 92 9.10 -13.56 -20.72
C ALA A 92 7.83 -14.22 -20.14
N GLY A 93 6.74 -13.48 -20.16
CA GLY A 93 5.44 -13.94 -19.63
C GLY A 93 5.29 -13.91 -18.12
N PHE A 94 6.31 -13.51 -17.36
CA PHE A 94 6.21 -13.31 -15.91
C PHE A 94 5.77 -11.88 -15.63
N THR A 95 4.66 -11.72 -14.91
CA THR A 95 4.19 -10.42 -14.47
C THR A 95 4.94 -9.97 -13.23
N PHE A 96 5.56 -8.81 -13.27
CA PHE A 96 6.19 -8.16 -12.13
C PHE A 96 5.28 -7.04 -11.62
N VAL A 97 5.17 -6.93 -10.31
CA VAL A 97 4.47 -5.83 -9.65
C VAL A 97 5.47 -5.15 -8.72
N THR A 98 5.58 -3.84 -8.87
CA THR A 98 6.50 -3.02 -8.10
C THR A 98 5.72 -1.86 -7.48
N ARG A 99 5.84 -1.66 -6.17
CA ARG A 99 5.31 -0.48 -5.49
C ARG A 99 6.23 0.70 -5.77
N LEU A 100 5.64 1.83 -6.14
CA LEU A 100 6.34 3.08 -6.42
C LEU A 100 6.18 4.04 -5.25
N VAL A 101 7.27 4.68 -4.84
CA VAL A 101 7.29 5.71 -3.79
C VAL A 101 8.06 6.91 -4.30
N GLY A 102 7.50 8.11 -4.17
CA GLY A 102 8.09 9.34 -4.69
C GLY A 102 7.28 9.93 -5.85
N HIS A 103 7.95 10.53 -6.81
CA HIS A 103 7.31 11.21 -7.95
C HIS A 103 7.88 10.73 -9.30
N PRO A 104 7.18 11.00 -10.42
CA PRO A 104 7.67 10.67 -11.76
C PRO A 104 9.09 11.20 -12.01
N GLY A 105 9.96 10.31 -12.51
CA GLY A 105 11.39 10.61 -12.73
C GLY A 105 12.31 10.22 -11.57
N SER A 106 11.80 10.04 -10.34
CA SER A 106 12.61 9.63 -9.18
C SER A 106 11.91 8.62 -8.26
N PHE A 107 11.09 7.73 -8.82
CA PHE A 107 10.46 6.68 -8.03
C PHE A 107 11.46 5.71 -7.41
N VAL A 108 11.35 5.51 -6.11
CA VAL A 108 11.95 4.36 -5.43
C VAL A 108 11.02 3.16 -5.62
N GLN A 109 11.59 2.03 -6.00
CA GLN A 109 10.86 0.84 -6.42
C GLN A 109 11.02 -0.30 -5.42
N TYR A 110 9.90 -0.86 -4.96
CA TYR A 110 9.86 -2.00 -4.04
C TYR A 110 9.10 -3.16 -4.68
N PRO A 111 9.75 -4.33 -4.91
CA PRO A 111 9.08 -5.47 -5.52
C PRO A 111 7.98 -6.03 -4.62
N VAL A 112 6.78 -6.24 -5.17
CA VAL A 112 5.63 -6.85 -4.50
C VAL A 112 5.56 -8.32 -4.87
N LYS A 113 5.51 -9.21 -3.86
CA LYS A 113 5.58 -10.67 -4.05
C LYS A 113 4.43 -11.39 -3.31
N GLY A 114 4.26 -12.67 -3.61
CA GLY A 114 3.34 -13.55 -2.88
C GLY A 114 1.89 -13.09 -2.92
N ALA A 115 1.19 -13.23 -1.80
CA ALA A 115 -0.22 -12.88 -1.67
C ALA A 115 -0.51 -11.39 -1.94
N ALA A 116 0.37 -10.50 -1.51
CA ALA A 116 0.22 -9.06 -1.76
C ALA A 116 0.20 -8.73 -3.26
N LYS A 117 1.04 -9.40 -4.07
CA LYS A 117 1.02 -9.26 -5.53
C LYS A 117 -0.33 -9.71 -6.12
N ALA A 118 -0.88 -10.84 -5.66
CA ALA A 118 -2.15 -11.34 -6.14
C ALA A 118 -3.30 -10.35 -5.84
N ILE A 119 -3.33 -9.79 -4.63
CA ILE A 119 -4.32 -8.79 -4.22
C ILE A 119 -4.23 -7.53 -5.09
N VAL A 120 -3.01 -7.01 -5.31
CA VAL A 120 -2.80 -5.82 -6.15
C VAL A 120 -3.25 -6.07 -7.59
N LEU A 121 -2.86 -7.20 -8.19
CA LEU A 121 -3.26 -7.55 -9.56
C LEU A 121 -4.77 -7.71 -9.69
N GLN A 122 -5.43 -8.34 -8.71
CA GLN A 122 -6.87 -8.50 -8.69
C GLN A 122 -7.58 -7.15 -8.62
N LYS A 123 -7.13 -6.26 -7.73
CA LYS A 123 -7.69 -4.91 -7.61
C LYS A 123 -7.52 -4.07 -8.87
N ILE A 124 -6.36 -4.15 -9.52
CA ILE A 124 -6.15 -3.46 -10.80
C ILE A 124 -7.04 -4.07 -11.88
N ALA A 125 -7.23 -5.38 -11.90
CA ALA A 125 -8.04 -6.07 -12.90
C ALA A 125 -9.54 -5.79 -12.79
N GLU A 126 -10.04 -5.33 -11.63
CA GLU A 126 -11.42 -4.87 -11.46
C GLU A 126 -11.73 -3.70 -12.41
N ASP A 127 -10.84 -2.72 -12.50
CA ASP A 127 -10.88 -1.62 -13.47
C ASP A 127 -9.48 -1.07 -13.77
N PRO A 128 -8.77 -1.63 -14.76
CA PRO A 128 -7.42 -1.20 -15.09
C PRO A 128 -7.36 0.24 -15.61
N LYS A 129 -8.44 0.69 -16.28
CA LYS A 129 -8.52 2.06 -16.83
C LYS A 129 -8.67 3.08 -15.71
N ALA A 130 -9.57 2.85 -14.76
CA ALA A 130 -9.75 3.73 -13.62
C ALA A 130 -8.48 3.79 -12.76
N ALA A 131 -7.78 2.67 -12.54
CA ALA A 131 -6.53 2.63 -11.79
C ALA A 131 -5.38 3.36 -12.52
N ALA A 132 -5.30 3.30 -13.84
CA ALA A 132 -4.33 4.04 -14.65
C ALA A 132 -4.68 5.54 -14.70
N PHE A 133 -5.97 5.87 -14.86
CA PHE A 133 -6.44 7.24 -14.80
C PHE A 133 -6.12 7.89 -13.46
N LEU A 134 -6.37 7.22 -12.34
CA LEU A 134 -6.04 7.72 -11.01
C LEU A 134 -4.55 8.02 -10.86
N PHE A 135 -3.67 7.18 -11.42
CA PHE A 135 -2.23 7.46 -11.44
C PHE A 135 -1.91 8.74 -12.24
N ALA A 136 -2.52 8.87 -13.42
CA ALA A 136 -2.29 10.02 -14.28
C ALA A 136 -2.84 11.32 -13.69
N ASP A 137 -3.97 11.26 -13.01
CA ASP A 137 -4.61 12.39 -12.32
C ASP A 137 -3.72 12.91 -11.19
N GLU A 138 -3.14 12.02 -10.38
CA GLU A 138 -2.25 12.38 -9.27
C GLU A 138 -0.94 13.08 -9.73
N PHE A 139 -0.45 12.74 -10.92
CA PHE A 139 0.85 13.23 -11.38
C PHE A 139 0.80 14.08 -12.65
N SER A 140 -0.35 14.23 -13.30
CA SER A 140 -0.54 14.90 -14.59
C SER A 140 0.33 14.34 -15.71
N VAL A 141 0.64 13.04 -15.67
CA VAL A 141 1.45 12.33 -16.66
C VAL A 141 0.77 11.06 -17.16
N CYS A 142 1.13 10.64 -18.36
CA CYS A 142 0.65 9.37 -18.91
C CYS A 142 1.05 8.18 -18.01
N ALA A 143 0.08 7.38 -17.59
CA ALA A 143 0.31 6.23 -16.70
C ALA A 143 1.27 5.19 -17.30
N ARG A 144 1.44 5.13 -18.61
CA ARG A 144 2.31 4.17 -19.27
C ARG A 144 3.73 4.69 -19.47
N CYS A 145 3.91 5.83 -20.14
CA CYS A 145 5.23 6.34 -20.55
C CYS A 145 5.76 7.50 -19.70
N LEU A 146 4.95 8.05 -18.79
CA LEU A 146 5.27 9.22 -17.94
C LEU A 146 5.45 10.54 -18.70
N SER A 147 5.09 10.61 -19.98
CA SER A 147 5.05 11.89 -20.70
C SER A 147 3.96 12.79 -20.13
N PRO A 148 4.16 14.11 -20.03
CA PRO A 148 3.13 15.05 -19.60
C PRO A 148 1.88 14.97 -20.47
N LEU A 149 0.70 15.02 -19.86
CA LEU A 149 -0.59 15.06 -20.56
C LEU A 149 -1.00 16.51 -20.75
N THR A 150 -0.91 17.01 -21.97
CA THR A 150 -1.13 18.43 -22.29
C THR A 150 -2.52 18.72 -22.85
N ASP A 151 -3.14 17.74 -23.50
CA ASP A 151 -4.48 17.88 -24.07
C ASP A 151 -5.57 17.29 -23.15
N ASP A 152 -6.77 17.84 -23.23
CA ASP A 152 -7.88 17.48 -22.34
C ASP A 152 -8.36 16.04 -22.54
N HIS A 153 -8.31 15.53 -23.79
CA HIS A 153 -8.70 14.15 -24.07
C HIS A 153 -7.74 13.14 -23.40
N SER A 154 -6.43 13.36 -23.55
CA SER A 154 -5.42 12.53 -22.90
C SER A 154 -5.48 12.61 -21.37
N ARG A 155 -5.78 13.79 -20.81
CA ARG A 155 -6.01 13.96 -19.38
C ARG A 155 -7.21 13.17 -18.89
N ALA A 156 -8.33 13.26 -19.63
CA ALA A 156 -9.55 12.51 -19.31
C ALA A 156 -9.37 10.99 -19.39
N MET A 157 -8.42 10.50 -20.21
CA MET A 157 -8.11 9.08 -20.33
C MET A 157 -6.97 8.62 -19.42
N GLY A 158 -6.17 9.53 -18.90
CA GLY A 158 -4.94 9.20 -18.13
C GLY A 158 -3.82 8.62 -18.99
N LEU A 159 -3.96 8.58 -20.30
CA LEU A 159 -3.06 7.99 -21.27
C LEU A 159 -2.92 8.88 -22.50
N GLY A 160 -1.71 9.06 -23.00
CA GLY A 160 -1.51 9.68 -24.30
C GLY A 160 -2.04 8.79 -25.45
N PRO A 161 -2.32 9.34 -26.64
CA PRO A 161 -3.02 8.64 -27.74
C PRO A 161 -2.37 7.30 -28.12
N THR A 162 -1.07 7.29 -28.38
CA THR A 162 -0.31 6.06 -28.70
C THR A 162 -0.30 5.03 -27.55
N CYS A 163 -0.34 5.51 -26.30
CA CYS A 163 -0.37 4.63 -25.14
C CYS A 163 -1.76 4.05 -24.89
N ALA A 164 -2.81 4.78 -25.22
CA ALA A 164 -4.20 4.33 -25.11
C ALA A 164 -4.50 3.17 -26.08
N GLU A 165 -4.01 3.25 -27.34
CA GLU A 165 -4.15 2.17 -28.32
C GLU A 165 -3.50 0.87 -27.87
N ALA A 166 -2.35 0.96 -27.22
CA ALA A 166 -1.62 -0.21 -26.74
C ALA A 166 -2.03 -0.66 -25.32
N PHE A 167 -3.00 0.01 -24.70
CA PHE A 167 -3.58 -0.34 -23.39
C PHE A 167 -4.85 -1.18 -23.53
N ALA A 168 -5.42 -1.23 -24.73
CA ALA A 168 -6.66 -1.95 -25.05
C ALA A 168 -6.49 -3.48 -25.00
#